data_e4f79b3a7f4c7e8ae4a542192bf5e6ec
#
_entry.id   e4f79b3a7f4c7e8ae4a542192bf5e6ec
#
_cell.length_a   1.000
_cell.length_b   1.000
_cell.length_c   1.000
_cell.angle_alpha   90.00
_cell.angle_beta   90.00
_cell.angle_gamma   90.00
#
_symmetry.space_group_name_H-M   'P 1'
#
loop_
_entity.id
_entity.type
_entity.pdbx_description
1 polymer ?
#
loop_
_entity_poly.entity_id
_entity_poly.type
_entity_poly.pdbx_seq_one_letter_code
_entity_poly.pdbx_strand_id
1 'polypeptide(L)'
;MSSYSDDYTPAEMVCVSVAREIEDGDILILGSFTPLAFVSYILAKVTHAPNMMYMAYSSVDALPFQLTFATYEAAATKGGVARWNMTECIHSLYLGVGVDVEPISSIQADGYGNINISVVGDYQKPMLRGPGGAGAPEVVKMHRKMLGYFPSHNKRTLVPRVDFITGTRWKISNQERMKAGLRPGPVKLITNLAVLTKEEEARPFRLASVHPGVTVKDVVDNTGFELDVPDDVPETERPTREQIRILRQQVDPYGMVAFDFLPGKERVAYLKSILEKELQMLGR
;
A
#
# COMPACT_ATOMS: atom_id res chain seq x y z
N MET A 1 -32.00 1.63 -0.92
CA MET A 1 -31.03 1.22 0.11
C MET A 1 -29.66 1.77 -0.29
N SER A 2 -28.86 2.29 0.65
CA SER A 2 -27.52 2.78 0.36
C SER A 2 -26.68 1.71 -0.32
N SER A 3 -25.91 2.06 -1.36
CA SER A 3 -24.93 1.18 -1.99
C SER A 3 -23.73 0.91 -1.07
N TYR A 4 -23.52 1.78 -0.07
CA TYR A 4 -22.42 1.69 0.89
C TYR A 4 -22.69 0.69 2.02
N SER A 5 -21.59 0.11 2.52
CA SER A 5 -21.60 -0.77 3.70
C SER A 5 -21.37 0.06 4.96
N ASP A 6 -22.00 -0.32 6.05
CA ASP A 6 -21.65 0.14 7.41
C ASP A 6 -20.89 -0.95 8.19
N ASP A 7 -20.82 -2.17 7.62
CA ASP A 7 -20.11 -3.32 8.18
C ASP A 7 -18.77 -3.52 7.44
N TYR A 8 -17.72 -2.85 7.92
CA TYR A 8 -16.33 -3.04 7.46
C TYR A 8 -15.35 -2.70 8.59
N THR A 9 -14.17 -3.30 8.51
CA THR A 9 -13.07 -3.04 9.44
C THR A 9 -12.16 -1.91 8.93
N PRO A 10 -11.34 -1.28 9.80
CA PRO A 10 -10.32 -0.33 9.36
C PRO A 10 -9.36 -0.91 8.30
N ALA A 11 -9.02 -2.18 8.40
CA ALA A 11 -8.18 -2.87 7.41
C ALA A 11 -8.84 -2.95 6.04
N GLU A 12 -10.13 -3.28 5.98
CA GLU A 12 -10.91 -3.31 4.75
C GLU A 12 -11.10 -1.91 4.17
N MET A 13 -11.27 -0.88 5.02
CA MET A 13 -11.33 0.51 4.59
C MET A 13 -10.03 0.94 3.89
N VAL A 14 -8.88 0.65 4.49
CA VAL A 14 -7.56 0.95 3.89
C VAL A 14 -7.37 0.14 2.61
N CYS A 15 -7.72 -1.14 2.59
CA CYS A 15 -7.61 -2.00 1.41
C CYS A 15 -8.43 -1.44 0.23
N VAL A 16 -9.69 -1.07 0.46
CA VAL A 16 -10.56 -0.47 -0.56
C VAL A 16 -10.03 0.90 -1.01
N SER A 17 -9.52 1.71 -0.08
CA SER A 17 -8.91 3.01 -0.40
C SER A 17 -7.65 2.86 -1.25
N VAL A 18 -6.81 1.85 -0.98
CA VAL A 18 -5.65 1.52 -1.83
C VAL A 18 -6.10 1.03 -3.21
N ALA A 19 -7.12 0.16 -3.26
CA ALA A 19 -7.65 -0.34 -4.53
C ALA A 19 -8.18 0.80 -5.42
N ARG A 20 -8.84 1.81 -4.86
CA ARG A 20 -9.34 2.99 -5.58
C ARG A 20 -8.25 3.88 -6.19
N GLU A 21 -7.02 3.79 -5.69
CA GLU A 21 -5.88 4.50 -6.28
C GLU A 21 -5.33 3.82 -7.54
N ILE A 22 -5.77 2.63 -7.86
CA ILE A 22 -5.39 1.88 -9.05
C ILE A 22 -6.36 2.24 -10.17
N GLU A 23 -5.83 2.74 -11.28
CA GLU A 23 -6.58 3.12 -12.46
C GLU A 23 -6.61 1.97 -13.47
N ASP A 24 -7.65 1.92 -14.30
CA ASP A 24 -7.73 0.91 -15.36
C ASP A 24 -6.60 1.10 -16.39
N GLY A 25 -5.85 0.05 -16.66
CA GLY A 25 -4.66 0.08 -17.50
C GLY A 25 -3.35 0.37 -16.77
N ASP A 26 -3.37 0.62 -15.44
CA ASP A 26 -2.14 0.79 -14.65
C ASP A 26 -1.27 -0.47 -14.69
N ILE A 27 0.04 -0.26 -14.69
CA ILE A 27 1.06 -1.30 -14.53
C ILE A 27 1.59 -1.23 -13.12
N LEU A 28 1.46 -2.35 -12.39
CA LEU A 28 1.84 -2.47 -11.00
C LEU A 28 2.95 -3.51 -10.81
N ILE A 29 3.68 -3.38 -9.71
CA ILE A 29 4.57 -4.44 -9.22
C ILE A 29 4.16 -4.81 -7.79
N LEU A 30 4.23 -6.09 -7.45
CA LEU A 30 3.97 -6.57 -6.11
C LEU A 30 5.28 -6.67 -5.34
N GLY A 31 5.35 -5.95 -4.21
CA GLY A 31 6.45 -6.04 -3.26
C GLY A 31 6.49 -7.39 -2.53
N SER A 32 7.60 -7.65 -1.87
CA SER A 32 7.79 -8.87 -1.10
C SER A 32 6.88 -8.91 0.12
N PHE A 33 5.97 -9.87 0.15
CA PHE A 33 5.03 -10.12 1.25
C PHE A 33 4.28 -8.87 1.72
N THR A 34 3.46 -8.31 0.82
CA THR A 34 2.56 -7.19 1.09
C THR A 34 1.09 -7.62 0.91
N PRO A 35 0.50 -8.39 1.86
CA PRO A 35 -0.82 -9.00 1.69
C PRO A 35 -1.91 -7.99 1.39
N LEU A 36 -1.97 -6.88 2.12
CA LEU A 36 -2.98 -5.83 1.90
C LEU A 36 -2.87 -5.25 0.49
N ALA A 37 -1.66 -4.93 0.02
CA ALA A 37 -1.46 -4.42 -1.33
C ALA A 37 -1.94 -5.43 -2.39
N PHE A 38 -1.60 -6.70 -2.21
CA PHE A 38 -2.00 -7.73 -3.16
C PHE A 38 -3.52 -7.94 -3.21
N VAL A 39 -4.17 -7.98 -2.04
CA VAL A 39 -5.64 -8.03 -1.96
C VAL A 39 -6.25 -6.82 -2.67
N SER A 40 -5.67 -5.63 -2.49
CA SER A 40 -6.12 -4.40 -3.16
C SER A 40 -6.00 -4.48 -4.69
N TYR A 41 -4.93 -5.11 -5.22
CA TYR A 41 -4.75 -5.33 -6.65
C TYR A 41 -5.86 -6.22 -7.23
N ILE A 42 -6.08 -7.35 -6.57
CA ILE A 42 -7.13 -8.28 -7.04
C ILE A 42 -8.50 -7.64 -6.94
N LEU A 43 -8.78 -6.92 -5.84
CA LEU A 43 -10.04 -6.19 -5.68
C LEU A 43 -10.24 -5.16 -6.80
N ALA A 44 -9.22 -4.34 -7.11
CA ALA A 44 -9.28 -3.39 -8.21
C ALA A 44 -9.55 -4.08 -9.55
N LYS A 45 -8.79 -5.16 -9.83
CA LYS A 45 -8.90 -5.89 -11.09
C LYS A 45 -10.27 -6.53 -11.33
N VAL A 46 -10.91 -7.06 -10.29
CA VAL A 46 -12.23 -7.70 -10.40
C VAL A 46 -13.39 -6.71 -10.27
N THR A 47 -13.12 -5.42 -9.99
CA THR A 47 -14.17 -4.40 -9.85
C THR A 47 -14.08 -3.32 -10.92
N HIS A 48 -13.12 -2.41 -10.86
CA HIS A 48 -13.10 -1.18 -11.64
C HIS A 48 -11.88 -1.03 -12.58
N ALA A 49 -10.86 -1.87 -12.44
CA ALA A 49 -9.63 -1.79 -13.21
C ALA A 49 -9.30 -3.13 -13.91
N PRO A 50 -10.18 -3.69 -14.77
CA PRO A 50 -9.98 -5.02 -15.35
C PRO A 50 -8.78 -5.11 -16.30
N ASN A 51 -8.34 -3.99 -16.88
CA ASN A 51 -7.20 -3.94 -17.80
C ASN A 51 -5.87 -3.60 -17.10
N MET A 52 -5.89 -3.36 -15.77
CA MET A 52 -4.64 -3.21 -15.04
C MET A 52 -3.81 -4.50 -15.10
N MET A 53 -2.50 -4.37 -15.15
CA MET A 53 -1.58 -5.50 -15.09
C MET A 53 -0.69 -5.38 -13.86
N TYR A 54 -0.41 -6.52 -13.22
CA TYR A 54 0.57 -6.54 -12.15
C TYR A 54 1.62 -7.62 -12.38
N MET A 55 2.80 -7.34 -11.88
CA MET A 55 3.92 -8.26 -11.88
C MET A 55 4.24 -8.67 -10.46
N ALA A 56 4.29 -9.96 -10.26
CA ALA A 56 4.56 -10.56 -8.97
C ALA A 56 5.64 -11.62 -9.12
N TYR A 57 6.76 -11.44 -8.43
CA TYR A 57 7.89 -12.37 -8.44
C TYR A 57 8.42 -12.63 -9.85
N SER A 58 8.01 -13.73 -10.46
CA SER A 58 8.44 -14.14 -11.80
C SER A 58 7.27 -14.26 -12.78
N SER A 59 6.13 -13.67 -12.48
CA SER A 59 4.91 -13.80 -13.26
C SER A 59 4.29 -12.44 -13.59
N VAL A 60 3.69 -12.36 -14.75
CA VAL A 60 2.92 -11.21 -15.21
C VAL A 60 1.44 -11.56 -15.16
N ASP A 61 0.66 -10.70 -14.54
CA ASP A 61 -0.81 -10.71 -14.55
C ASP A 61 -1.43 -12.06 -14.13
N ALA A 62 -0.87 -12.67 -13.09
CA ALA A 62 -1.48 -13.83 -12.48
C ALA A 62 -2.81 -13.45 -11.81
N LEU A 63 -3.83 -14.29 -11.95
CA LEU A 63 -5.14 -14.10 -11.33
C LEU A 63 -5.39 -15.20 -10.30
N PRO A 64 -4.96 -15.03 -9.05
CA PRO A 64 -5.47 -15.87 -7.99
C PRO A 64 -6.90 -15.45 -7.68
N PHE A 65 -7.82 -16.41 -7.69
CA PHE A 65 -9.18 -16.15 -7.22
C PHE A 65 -9.24 -16.01 -5.69
N GLN A 66 -8.19 -16.44 -5.01
CA GLN A 66 -8.14 -16.54 -3.57
C GLN A 66 -6.68 -16.47 -3.10
N LEU A 67 -6.40 -15.54 -2.20
CA LEU A 67 -5.06 -15.42 -1.59
C LEU A 67 -4.93 -16.35 -0.40
N THR A 68 -3.74 -16.89 -0.22
CA THR A 68 -3.37 -17.73 0.91
C THR A 68 -1.96 -17.39 1.38
N PHE A 69 -1.67 -17.55 2.68
CA PHE A 69 -0.30 -17.37 3.18
C PHE A 69 0.60 -18.57 2.84
N ALA A 70 0.08 -19.79 2.92
CA ALA A 70 0.85 -21.00 2.67
C ALA A 70 1.33 -21.11 1.21
N THR A 71 0.56 -20.55 0.28
CA THR A 71 0.85 -20.61 -1.16
C THR A 71 0.95 -19.20 -1.77
N TYR A 72 1.31 -18.20 -0.98
CA TYR A 72 1.33 -16.79 -1.40
C TYR A 72 2.09 -16.59 -2.71
N GLU A 73 3.31 -17.09 -2.81
CA GLU A 73 4.13 -16.98 -4.02
C GLU A 73 3.53 -17.78 -5.19
N ALA A 74 3.04 -18.99 -4.92
CA ALA A 74 2.38 -19.82 -5.93
C ALA A 74 1.08 -19.18 -6.42
N ALA A 75 0.28 -18.59 -5.52
CA ALA A 75 -0.91 -17.83 -5.88
C ALA A 75 -0.57 -16.62 -6.75
N ALA A 76 0.49 -15.88 -6.39
CA ALA A 76 0.95 -14.72 -7.15
C ALA A 76 1.48 -15.07 -8.56
N THR A 77 1.78 -16.34 -8.84
CA THR A 77 2.35 -16.77 -10.12
C THR A 77 1.41 -17.67 -10.94
N LYS A 78 0.34 -18.19 -10.35
CA LYS A 78 -0.60 -19.09 -11.04
C LYS A 78 -1.39 -18.33 -12.10
N GLY A 79 -1.45 -18.89 -13.30
CA GLY A 79 -2.26 -18.34 -14.40
C GLY A 79 -1.67 -17.09 -15.06
N GLY A 80 -0.43 -16.71 -14.75
CA GLY A 80 0.22 -15.57 -15.36
C GLY A 80 0.35 -15.71 -16.88
N VAL A 81 0.15 -14.60 -17.59
CA VAL A 81 0.22 -14.54 -19.05
C VAL A 81 1.66 -14.62 -19.57
N ALA A 82 2.62 -14.30 -18.75
CA ALA A 82 4.04 -14.43 -19.04
C ALA A 82 4.84 -14.80 -17.78
N ARG A 83 6.03 -15.33 -17.98
CA ARG A 83 7.01 -15.60 -16.91
C ARG A 83 8.33 -14.92 -17.24
N TRP A 84 8.89 -14.25 -16.25
CA TRP A 84 10.18 -13.58 -16.32
C TRP A 84 11.05 -14.04 -15.15
N ASN A 85 12.35 -13.93 -15.30
CA ASN A 85 13.21 -13.97 -14.13
C ASN A 85 13.20 -12.59 -13.43
N MET A 86 13.64 -12.55 -12.18
CA MET A 86 13.60 -11.33 -11.37
C MET A 86 14.40 -10.19 -12.01
N THR A 87 15.52 -10.48 -12.65
CA THR A 87 16.37 -9.48 -13.32
C THR A 87 15.66 -8.87 -14.53
N GLU A 88 15.03 -9.69 -15.35
CA GLU A 88 14.23 -9.24 -16.49
C GLU A 88 13.03 -8.41 -16.03
N CYS A 89 12.33 -8.86 -14.99
CA CYS A 89 11.21 -8.15 -14.40
C CYS A 89 11.64 -6.74 -13.94
N ILE A 90 12.66 -6.65 -13.10
CA ILE A 90 13.14 -5.36 -12.59
C ILE A 90 13.64 -4.46 -13.72
N HIS A 91 14.42 -5.01 -14.65
CA HIS A 91 14.99 -4.24 -15.77
C HIS A 91 13.89 -3.65 -16.66
N SER A 92 12.92 -4.47 -17.05
CA SER A 92 11.82 -4.04 -17.91
C SER A 92 10.91 -3.02 -17.23
N LEU A 93 10.63 -3.20 -15.94
CA LEU A 93 9.76 -2.31 -15.19
C LEU A 93 10.38 -0.95 -14.92
N TYR A 94 11.62 -0.91 -14.45
CA TYR A 94 12.25 0.34 -14.05
C TYR A 94 12.88 1.09 -15.23
N LEU A 95 13.35 0.41 -16.26
CA LEU A 95 14.03 1.02 -17.39
C LEU A 95 13.21 1.03 -18.69
N GLY A 96 12.20 0.19 -18.79
CA GLY A 96 11.41 0.00 -20.01
C GLY A 96 9.99 0.55 -19.90
N VAL A 97 9.06 -0.30 -19.52
CA VAL A 97 7.63 0.00 -19.53
C VAL A 97 7.24 1.05 -18.49
N GLY A 98 7.93 1.03 -17.33
CA GLY A 98 7.61 1.86 -16.18
C GLY A 98 6.43 1.32 -15.37
N VAL A 99 6.49 1.51 -14.06
CA VAL A 99 5.42 1.14 -13.11
C VAL A 99 4.62 2.38 -12.75
N ASP A 100 3.29 2.27 -12.71
CA ASP A 100 2.42 3.37 -12.34
C ASP A 100 2.37 3.55 -10.84
N VAL A 101 2.10 2.49 -10.12
CA VAL A 101 1.98 2.52 -8.66
C VAL A 101 2.40 1.19 -8.03
N GLU A 102 3.00 1.29 -6.85
CA GLU A 102 3.21 0.18 -5.91
C GLU A 102 2.90 0.68 -4.50
N PRO A 103 1.88 0.18 -3.82
CA PRO A 103 1.61 0.49 -2.42
C PRO A 103 2.71 -0.07 -1.52
N ILE A 104 3.33 0.81 -0.75
CA ILE A 104 4.40 0.46 0.18
C ILE A 104 3.93 0.64 1.62
N SER A 105 4.07 -0.40 2.43
CA SER A 105 3.98 -0.27 3.89
C SER A 105 5.33 0.19 4.44
N SER A 106 5.31 1.18 5.32
CA SER A 106 6.53 1.75 5.90
C SER A 106 6.44 1.83 7.42
N ILE A 107 7.61 1.82 8.08
CA ILE A 107 7.70 1.98 9.54
C ILE A 107 7.46 3.44 9.90
N GLN A 108 8.05 4.37 9.12
CA GLN A 108 7.89 5.81 9.30
C GLN A 108 7.73 6.50 7.95
N ALA A 109 6.98 7.61 7.96
CA ALA A 109 6.99 8.63 6.91
C ALA A 109 7.07 10.02 7.53
N ASP A 110 7.60 11.01 6.79
CA ASP A 110 7.68 12.40 7.23
C ASP A 110 6.99 13.37 6.27
N GLY A 111 6.87 14.63 6.71
CA GLY A 111 6.23 15.69 5.93
C GLY A 111 6.92 16.04 4.62
N TYR A 112 8.15 15.58 4.41
CA TYR A 112 8.88 15.71 3.16
C TYR A 112 8.51 14.65 2.13
N GLY A 113 7.77 13.59 2.54
CA GLY A 113 7.46 12.44 1.68
C GLY A 113 8.59 11.40 1.65
N ASN A 114 9.49 11.44 2.62
CA ASN A 114 10.45 10.35 2.83
C ASN A 114 9.76 9.18 3.52
N ILE A 115 10.23 7.97 3.21
CA ILE A 115 9.81 6.75 3.90
C ILE A 115 11.01 6.04 4.52
N ASN A 116 10.73 5.36 5.62
CA ASN A 116 11.69 4.52 6.32
C ASN A 116 11.11 3.11 6.54
N ILE A 117 11.78 2.11 5.98
CA ILE A 117 11.51 0.68 6.22
C ILE A 117 12.75 -0.06 6.71
N SER A 118 13.81 0.68 7.08
CA SER A 118 15.12 0.13 7.38
C SER A 118 15.44 0.12 8.86
N VAL A 119 15.36 1.26 9.54
CA VAL A 119 15.81 1.36 10.94
C VAL A 119 15.10 2.48 11.70
N VAL A 120 14.73 2.24 12.95
CA VAL A 120 14.27 3.26 13.88
C VAL A 120 15.34 3.44 14.96
N GLY A 121 15.68 4.71 15.23
CA GLY A 121 16.77 5.10 16.11
C GLY A 121 18.13 5.12 15.42
N ASP A 122 19.20 5.01 16.19
CA ASP A 122 20.57 5.03 15.66
C ASP A 122 20.85 3.84 14.75
N TYR A 123 21.51 4.07 13.61
CA TYR A 123 21.78 3.03 12.61
C TYR A 123 22.67 1.90 13.16
N GLN A 124 23.65 2.23 14.00
CA GLN A 124 24.60 1.26 14.58
C GLN A 124 23.98 0.51 15.77
N LYS A 125 23.06 1.17 16.50
CA LYS A 125 22.39 0.60 17.67
C LYS A 125 20.87 0.86 17.57
N PRO A 126 20.16 0.22 16.65
CA PRO A 126 18.76 0.52 16.37
C PRO A 126 17.83 0.04 17.50
N MET A 127 16.78 0.81 17.75
CA MET A 127 15.64 0.36 18.57
C MET A 127 14.82 -0.69 17.82
N LEU A 128 14.70 -0.52 16.47
CA LEU A 128 14.02 -1.46 15.59
C LEU A 128 14.81 -1.57 14.29
N ARG A 129 15.09 -2.81 13.87
CA ARG A 129 15.61 -3.12 12.54
C ARG A 129 14.44 -3.62 11.69
N GLY A 130 14.11 -2.89 10.63
CA GLY A 130 13.14 -3.29 9.62
C GLY A 130 13.72 -4.23 8.58
N PRO A 131 12.92 -4.65 7.58
CA PRO A 131 13.36 -5.57 6.53
C PRO A 131 14.40 -4.97 5.58
N GLY A 132 14.56 -3.66 5.56
CA GLY A 132 15.48 -2.95 4.66
C GLY A 132 14.81 -2.41 3.40
N GLY A 133 15.60 -1.73 2.56
CA GLY A 133 15.10 -0.99 1.41
C GLY A 133 14.63 -1.85 0.25
N ALA A 134 15.36 -2.95 -0.05
CA ALA A 134 15.14 -3.68 -1.30
C ALA A 134 14.97 -2.72 -2.49
N GLY A 135 13.88 -2.81 -3.25
CA GLY A 135 13.55 -1.91 -4.37
C GLY A 135 12.86 -0.59 -3.97
N ALA A 136 12.63 -0.32 -2.68
CA ALA A 136 11.86 0.85 -2.26
C ALA A 136 12.45 2.23 -2.70
N PRO A 137 13.78 2.44 -2.77
CA PRO A 137 14.34 3.68 -3.31
C PRO A 137 13.91 3.93 -4.76
N GLU A 138 13.89 2.90 -5.59
CA GLU A 138 13.47 2.94 -6.99
C GLU A 138 11.96 3.15 -7.10
N VAL A 139 11.17 2.41 -6.31
CA VAL A 139 9.70 2.53 -6.25
C VAL A 139 9.29 3.98 -5.98
N VAL A 140 9.81 4.57 -4.91
CA VAL A 140 9.48 5.94 -4.51
C VAL A 140 9.92 6.95 -5.57
N LYS A 141 11.05 6.71 -6.23
CA LYS A 141 11.64 7.65 -7.18
C LYS A 141 11.07 7.51 -8.59
N MET A 142 10.83 6.29 -9.07
CA MET A 142 10.60 6.03 -10.50
C MET A 142 9.13 5.86 -10.85
N HIS A 143 8.29 5.37 -9.94
CA HIS A 143 6.87 5.17 -10.23
C HIS A 143 6.13 6.48 -10.47
N ARG A 144 5.05 6.44 -11.25
CA ARG A 144 4.21 7.60 -11.52
C ARG A 144 3.62 8.16 -10.22
N LYS A 145 3.09 7.30 -9.37
CA LYS A 145 2.48 7.63 -8.08
C LYS A 145 3.23 6.92 -6.95
N MET A 146 3.63 7.64 -5.92
CA MET A 146 4.09 7.02 -4.69
C MET A 146 2.90 6.86 -3.75
N LEU A 147 2.58 5.62 -3.40
CA LEU A 147 1.48 5.28 -2.53
C LEU A 147 1.98 4.55 -1.28
N GLY A 148 1.94 5.22 -0.14
CA GLY A 148 2.22 4.62 1.16
C GLY A 148 0.94 4.19 1.85
N TYR A 149 0.91 3.02 2.50
CA TYR A 149 -0.18 2.67 3.39
C TYR A 149 0.34 2.38 4.80
N PHE A 150 -0.42 2.85 5.80
CA PHE A 150 -0.02 2.81 7.20
C PHE A 150 -1.15 2.28 8.07
N PRO A 151 -1.04 1.05 8.56
CA PRO A 151 -2.04 0.46 9.45
C PRO A 151 -2.24 1.21 10.78
N SER A 152 -1.28 2.05 11.15
CA SER A 152 -1.30 2.81 12.40
C SER A 152 -0.88 4.26 12.18
N HIS A 153 -1.84 5.18 12.24
CA HIS A 153 -1.63 6.61 12.14
C HIS A 153 -1.31 7.18 13.53
N ASN A 154 -0.06 7.44 13.80
CA ASN A 154 0.38 8.07 15.04
C ASN A 154 1.75 8.74 14.88
N LYS A 155 2.18 9.54 15.88
CA LYS A 155 3.42 10.30 15.84
C LYS A 155 4.71 9.47 15.85
N ARG A 156 4.64 8.14 16.00
CA ARG A 156 5.79 7.23 15.83
C ARG A 156 5.91 6.71 14.40
N THR A 157 4.81 6.75 13.65
CA THR A 157 4.73 6.32 12.26
C THR A 157 4.80 7.52 11.31
N LEU A 158 4.02 8.55 11.56
CA LEU A 158 4.07 9.84 10.85
C LEU A 158 4.88 10.82 11.68
N VAL A 159 6.19 10.84 11.44
CA VAL A 159 7.19 11.52 12.26
C VAL A 159 7.57 12.89 11.68
N PRO A 160 8.08 13.86 12.50
CA PRO A 160 8.59 15.12 11.95
C PRO A 160 9.72 14.92 10.94
N ARG A 161 10.54 13.89 11.16
CA ARG A 161 11.63 13.46 10.28
C ARG A 161 11.88 11.98 10.49
N VAL A 162 12.00 11.21 9.40
CA VAL A 162 12.35 9.79 9.47
C VAL A 162 13.77 9.59 10.02
N ASP A 163 13.96 8.56 10.83
CA ASP A 163 15.27 8.24 11.42
C ASP A 163 16.27 7.76 10.35
N PHE A 164 15.78 7.15 9.29
CA PHE A 164 16.56 6.73 8.14
C PHE A 164 15.76 6.94 6.85
N ILE A 165 16.37 7.54 5.84
CA ILE A 165 15.72 7.71 4.54
C ILE A 165 15.96 6.45 3.70
N THR A 166 14.99 5.54 3.67
CA THR A 166 15.02 4.40 2.77
C THR A 166 14.67 4.82 1.35
N GLY A 167 13.65 5.67 1.19
CA GLY A 167 13.25 6.23 -0.09
C GLY A 167 12.80 7.67 0.04
N THR A 168 13.04 8.47 -1.00
CA THR A 168 12.61 9.85 -1.11
C THR A 168 12.19 10.18 -2.54
N ARG A 169 11.03 10.83 -2.69
CA ARG A 169 10.54 11.26 -3.99
C ARG A 169 11.06 12.62 -4.41
N TRP A 170 11.15 13.53 -3.46
CA TRP A 170 11.27 14.97 -3.70
C TRP A 170 12.70 15.52 -3.73
N LYS A 171 13.72 14.69 -3.99
CA LYS A 171 15.07 15.22 -4.28
C LYS A 171 15.14 15.97 -5.62
N ILE A 172 14.13 15.79 -6.47
CA ILE A 172 13.95 16.49 -7.73
C ILE A 172 12.48 16.86 -7.91
N SER A 173 12.23 18.03 -8.43
CA SER A 173 10.88 18.52 -8.73
C SER A 173 10.19 17.68 -9.81
N ASN A 174 8.88 17.78 -9.94
CA ASN A 174 8.15 17.15 -11.05
C ASN A 174 8.66 17.61 -12.42
N GLN A 175 9.09 18.86 -12.55
CA GLN A 175 9.67 19.38 -13.79
C GLN A 175 11.02 18.71 -14.12
N GLU A 176 11.89 18.56 -13.13
CA GLU A 176 13.18 17.86 -13.29
C GLU A 176 12.96 16.37 -13.55
N ARG A 177 11.96 15.76 -12.92
CA ARG A 177 11.56 14.38 -13.20
C ARG A 177 11.19 14.20 -14.68
N MET A 178 10.33 15.06 -15.22
CA MET A 178 9.96 15.03 -16.65
C MET A 178 11.18 15.19 -17.57
N LYS A 179 12.11 16.11 -17.25
CA LYS A 179 13.36 16.27 -18.01
C LYS A 179 14.25 15.03 -17.96
N ALA A 180 14.22 14.28 -16.85
CA ALA A 180 14.93 13.01 -16.68
C ALA A 180 14.20 11.80 -17.26
N GLY A 181 13.06 11.98 -17.93
CA GLY A 181 12.24 10.91 -18.48
C GLY A 181 11.40 10.17 -17.41
N LEU A 182 11.33 10.69 -16.19
CA LEU A 182 10.51 10.13 -15.12
C LEU A 182 9.12 10.78 -15.15
N ARG A 183 8.10 9.99 -14.83
CA ARG A 183 6.72 10.50 -14.80
C ARG A 183 6.45 11.33 -13.53
N PRO A 184 5.81 12.50 -13.66
CA PRO A 184 5.37 13.28 -12.51
C PRO A 184 4.19 12.58 -11.82
N GLY A 185 3.92 12.95 -10.58
CA GLY A 185 2.76 12.46 -9.84
C GLY A 185 2.90 12.64 -8.33
N PRO A 186 1.81 12.42 -7.59
CA PRO A 186 1.74 12.71 -6.17
C PRO A 186 2.44 11.68 -5.30
N VAL A 187 2.63 12.07 -4.04
CA VAL A 187 2.78 11.15 -2.91
C VAL A 187 1.45 11.09 -2.18
N LYS A 188 0.92 9.89 -1.99
CA LYS A 188 -0.28 9.66 -1.17
C LYS A 188 0.05 8.75 0.00
N LEU A 189 -0.51 9.05 1.16
CA LEU A 189 -0.44 8.20 2.34
C LEU A 189 -1.86 7.84 2.76
N ILE A 190 -2.18 6.56 2.72
CA ILE A 190 -3.45 6.02 3.18
C ILE A 190 -3.20 5.36 4.54
N THR A 191 -3.89 5.83 5.55
CA THR A 191 -3.74 5.36 6.93
C THR A 191 -5.05 4.77 7.44
N ASN A 192 -5.05 4.26 8.66
CA ASN A 192 -6.29 3.84 9.30
C ASN A 192 -7.21 5.01 9.73
N LEU A 193 -6.78 6.26 9.60
CA LEU A 193 -7.58 7.44 9.96
C LEU A 193 -7.97 8.31 8.75
N ALA A 194 -7.11 8.40 7.74
CA ALA A 194 -7.23 9.42 6.71
C ALA A 194 -6.47 9.10 5.43
N VAL A 195 -6.74 9.86 4.38
CA VAL A 195 -5.95 9.96 3.17
C VAL A 195 -5.24 11.31 3.13
N LEU A 196 -3.92 11.28 3.00
CA LEU A 196 -3.06 12.46 2.85
C LEU A 196 -2.48 12.48 1.44
N THR A 197 -2.40 13.65 0.81
CA THR A 197 -1.79 13.82 -0.52
C THR A 197 -0.80 14.96 -0.56
N LYS A 198 0.26 14.80 -1.35
CA LYS A 198 1.28 15.83 -1.58
C LYS A 198 1.66 15.83 -3.06
N GLU A 199 1.37 16.94 -3.72
CA GLU A 199 1.59 17.10 -5.16
C GLU A 199 2.95 17.70 -5.49
N GLU A 200 3.52 18.48 -4.58
CA GLU A 200 4.76 19.23 -4.77
C GLU A 200 5.65 19.20 -3.52
N GLU A 201 6.97 19.28 -3.73
CA GLU A 201 7.95 19.27 -2.64
C GLU A 201 7.72 20.41 -1.64
N ALA A 202 7.51 21.63 -2.13
CA ALA A 202 7.43 22.83 -1.32
C ALA A 202 6.15 22.95 -0.48
N ARG A 203 5.14 22.09 -0.74
CA ARG A 203 3.87 22.16 -0.01
C ARG A 203 3.80 21.07 1.06
N PRO A 204 3.13 21.33 2.20
CA PRO A 204 2.84 20.27 3.16
C PRO A 204 1.92 19.20 2.56
N PHE A 205 1.80 18.07 3.25
CA PHE A 205 0.73 17.12 2.94
C PHE A 205 -0.62 17.77 3.20
N ARG A 206 -1.53 17.68 2.22
CA ARG A 206 -2.92 18.07 2.35
C ARG A 206 -3.73 16.92 2.93
N LEU A 207 -4.57 17.21 3.91
CA LEU A 207 -5.59 16.28 4.39
C LEU A 207 -6.68 16.16 3.31
N ALA A 208 -6.62 15.08 2.53
CA ALA A 208 -7.54 14.89 1.41
C ALA A 208 -8.91 14.39 1.87
N SER A 209 -8.95 13.50 2.87
CA SER A 209 -10.20 13.04 3.48
C SER A 209 -9.93 12.38 4.83
N VAL A 210 -10.95 12.33 5.69
CA VAL A 210 -10.94 11.54 6.95
C VAL A 210 -11.83 10.31 6.80
N HIS A 211 -11.42 9.20 7.40
CA HIS A 211 -12.26 8.00 7.34
C HIS A 211 -13.52 8.15 8.19
N PRO A 212 -14.60 7.43 7.86
CA PRO A 212 -15.86 7.52 8.59
C PRO A 212 -15.70 7.33 10.09
N GLY A 213 -16.25 8.29 10.86
CA GLY A 213 -16.16 8.29 12.33
C GLY A 213 -14.86 8.86 12.90
N VAL A 214 -13.93 9.33 12.04
CA VAL A 214 -12.69 10.00 12.44
C VAL A 214 -12.86 11.51 12.31
N THR A 215 -12.39 12.28 13.28
CA THR A 215 -12.40 13.75 13.21
C THR A 215 -11.09 14.29 12.62
N VAL A 216 -11.14 15.47 12.01
CA VAL A 216 -9.94 16.21 11.57
C VAL A 216 -8.95 16.39 12.72
N LYS A 217 -9.46 16.64 13.93
CA LYS A 217 -8.64 16.76 15.14
C LYS A 217 -7.88 15.49 15.47
N ASP A 218 -8.51 14.33 15.33
CA ASP A 218 -7.84 13.03 15.56
C ASP A 218 -6.66 12.84 14.61
N VAL A 219 -6.81 13.24 13.35
CA VAL A 219 -5.73 13.15 12.36
C VAL A 219 -4.60 14.11 12.70
N VAL A 220 -4.90 15.39 12.94
CA VAL A 220 -3.89 16.42 13.25
C VAL A 220 -3.12 16.08 14.54
N ASP A 221 -3.82 15.69 15.58
CA ASP A 221 -3.20 15.34 16.88
C ASP A 221 -2.28 14.12 16.80
N ASN A 222 -2.51 13.23 15.85
CA ASN A 222 -1.72 12.02 15.65
C ASN A 222 -0.67 12.13 14.53
N THR A 223 -0.60 13.25 13.81
CA THR A 223 0.44 13.51 12.80
C THR A 223 1.63 14.24 13.42
N GLY A 224 2.84 13.80 13.11
CA GLY A 224 4.08 14.38 13.63
C GLY A 224 4.63 15.56 12.81
N PHE A 225 3.97 15.94 11.73
CA PHE A 225 4.35 17.06 10.86
C PHE A 225 3.13 17.94 10.53
N GLU A 226 3.40 19.11 9.99
CA GLU A 226 2.36 20.06 9.59
C GLU A 226 1.54 19.53 8.40
N LEU A 227 0.23 19.69 8.47
CA LEU A 227 -0.71 19.38 7.40
C LEU A 227 -1.35 20.66 6.85
N ASP A 228 -1.54 20.72 5.54
CA ASP A 228 -2.50 21.62 4.91
C ASP A 228 -3.92 21.04 5.14
N VAL A 229 -4.67 21.67 6.03
CA VAL A 229 -6.03 21.26 6.39
C VAL A 229 -7.01 22.21 5.72
N PRO A 230 -7.78 21.76 4.72
CA PRO A 230 -8.84 22.58 4.11
C PRO A 230 -9.94 22.95 5.11
N ASP A 231 -10.65 24.05 4.84
CA ASP A 231 -11.83 24.47 5.63
C ASP A 231 -12.93 23.39 5.60
N ASP A 232 -13.07 22.69 4.48
CA ASP A 232 -13.99 21.56 4.31
C ASP A 232 -13.20 20.29 3.93
N VAL A 233 -13.06 19.37 4.89
CA VAL A 233 -12.42 18.08 4.70
C VAL A 233 -13.50 17.02 4.51
N PRO A 234 -13.60 16.38 3.34
CA PRO A 234 -14.63 15.37 3.10
C PRO A 234 -14.37 14.09 3.91
N GLU A 235 -15.45 13.37 4.19
CA GLU A 235 -15.34 11.98 4.64
C GLU A 235 -14.88 11.10 3.46
N THR A 236 -13.95 10.19 3.70
CA THR A 236 -13.53 9.19 2.69
C THR A 236 -14.74 8.33 2.32
N GLU A 237 -14.94 8.14 1.03
CA GLU A 237 -16.05 7.32 0.55
C GLU A 237 -15.99 5.91 1.14
N ARG A 238 -17.09 5.48 1.76
CA ARG A 238 -17.21 4.15 2.39
C ARG A 238 -17.07 3.05 1.34
N PRO A 239 -16.59 1.86 1.73
CA PRO A 239 -16.69 0.69 0.88
C PRO A 239 -18.14 0.41 0.47
N THR A 240 -18.36 0.00 -0.77
CA THR A 240 -19.68 -0.48 -1.17
C THR A 240 -19.94 -1.87 -0.60
N ARG A 241 -21.22 -2.24 -0.46
CA ARG A 241 -21.61 -3.60 -0.04
C ARG A 241 -21.06 -4.66 -0.97
N GLU A 242 -21.01 -4.35 -2.27
CA GLU A 242 -20.45 -5.26 -3.25
C GLU A 242 -18.93 -5.41 -3.12
N GLN A 243 -18.19 -4.32 -2.88
CA GLN A 243 -16.75 -4.40 -2.61
C GLN A 243 -16.44 -5.27 -1.39
N ILE A 244 -17.20 -5.09 -0.29
CA ILE A 244 -17.02 -5.91 0.92
C ILE A 244 -17.40 -7.37 0.66
N ARG A 245 -18.46 -7.63 -0.09
CA ARG A 245 -18.86 -8.99 -0.46
C ARG A 245 -17.77 -9.70 -1.28
N ILE A 246 -17.27 -9.03 -2.33
CA ILE A 246 -16.20 -9.56 -3.18
C ILE A 246 -14.93 -9.78 -2.34
N LEU A 247 -14.55 -8.80 -1.53
CA LEU A 247 -13.38 -8.87 -0.66
C LEU A 247 -13.45 -10.10 0.25
N ARG A 248 -14.50 -10.24 1.03
CA ARG A 248 -14.64 -11.30 2.03
C ARG A 248 -14.93 -12.70 1.45
N GLN A 249 -15.61 -12.79 0.32
CA GLN A 249 -16.05 -14.07 -0.22
C GLN A 249 -15.18 -14.61 -1.35
N GLN A 250 -14.50 -13.74 -2.10
CA GLN A 250 -13.77 -14.13 -3.30
C GLN A 250 -12.27 -13.87 -3.19
N VAL A 251 -11.87 -12.68 -2.76
CA VAL A 251 -10.47 -12.25 -2.82
C VAL A 251 -9.71 -12.63 -1.55
N ASP A 252 -10.28 -12.35 -0.39
CA ASP A 252 -9.63 -12.54 0.92
C ASP A 252 -10.54 -13.23 1.95
N PRO A 253 -10.98 -14.47 1.68
CA PRO A 253 -11.86 -15.19 2.60
C PRO A 253 -11.20 -15.55 3.93
N TYR A 254 -9.89 -15.46 4.03
CA TYR A 254 -9.13 -15.70 5.26
C TYR A 254 -8.86 -14.43 6.07
N GLY A 255 -9.16 -13.24 5.52
CA GLY A 255 -8.97 -11.97 6.18
C GLY A 255 -7.52 -11.51 6.25
N MET A 256 -6.69 -11.83 5.26
CA MET A 256 -5.26 -11.49 5.23
C MET A 256 -4.99 -9.99 5.36
N VAL A 257 -5.92 -9.14 4.94
CA VAL A 257 -5.80 -7.67 5.09
C VAL A 257 -5.66 -7.24 6.55
N ALA A 258 -6.20 -8.00 7.50
CA ALA A 258 -6.09 -7.69 8.92
C ALA A 258 -4.66 -7.93 9.47
N PHE A 259 -3.84 -8.72 8.79
CA PHE A 259 -2.50 -9.10 9.25
C PHE A 259 -1.62 -7.90 9.57
N ASP A 260 -1.62 -6.88 8.71
CA ASP A 260 -0.79 -5.69 8.91
C ASP A 260 -1.26 -4.80 10.07
N PHE A 261 -2.51 -4.94 10.50
CA PHE A 261 -3.11 -4.13 11.57
C PHE A 261 -2.92 -4.74 12.97
N LEU A 262 -2.45 -5.97 13.04
CA LEU A 262 -2.27 -6.67 14.32
C LEU A 262 -0.86 -6.45 14.88
N PRO A 263 -0.71 -6.23 16.20
CA PRO A 263 0.59 -6.06 16.84
C PRO A 263 1.23 -7.41 17.17
N GLY A 264 2.53 -7.48 17.12
CA GLY A 264 3.43 -8.47 17.73
C GLY A 264 2.87 -9.90 17.85
N LYS A 265 2.54 -10.33 19.08
CA LYS A 265 2.07 -11.70 19.36
C LYS A 265 0.72 -12.03 18.72
N GLU A 266 -0.18 -11.05 18.63
CA GLU A 266 -1.49 -11.22 18.00
C GLU A 266 -1.34 -11.51 16.51
N ARG A 267 -0.43 -10.80 15.83
CA ARG A 267 -0.08 -11.04 14.42
C ARG A 267 0.41 -12.47 14.20
N VAL A 268 1.29 -12.97 15.08
CA VAL A 268 1.80 -14.34 14.99
C VAL A 268 0.69 -15.37 15.22
N ALA A 269 -0.17 -15.15 16.21
CA ALA A 269 -1.31 -16.03 16.47
C ALA A 269 -2.30 -16.05 15.29
N TYR A 270 -2.57 -14.88 14.72
CA TYR A 270 -3.44 -14.73 13.56
C TYR A 270 -2.88 -15.46 12.34
N LEU A 271 -1.59 -15.29 12.03
CA LEU A 271 -0.93 -16.01 10.94
C LEU A 271 -1.07 -17.54 11.11
N LYS A 272 -0.82 -18.06 12.34
CA LYS A 272 -0.99 -19.48 12.62
C LYS A 272 -2.42 -19.97 12.37
N SER A 273 -3.42 -19.20 12.81
CA SER A 273 -4.83 -19.56 12.60
C SER A 273 -5.22 -19.61 11.12
N ILE A 274 -4.66 -18.72 10.30
CA ILE A 274 -4.89 -18.74 8.85
C ILE A 274 -4.21 -19.97 8.23
N LEU A 275 -2.94 -20.23 8.56
CA LEU A 275 -2.21 -21.39 8.04
C LEU A 275 -2.89 -22.70 8.41
N GLU A 276 -3.43 -22.83 9.62
CA GLU A 276 -4.18 -24.01 10.04
C GLU A 276 -5.45 -24.22 9.21
N LYS A 277 -6.21 -23.15 8.94
CA LYS A 277 -7.39 -23.22 8.06
C LYS A 277 -7.02 -23.63 6.63
N GLU A 278 -5.94 -23.04 6.08
CA GLU A 278 -5.45 -23.37 4.74
C GLU A 278 -5.01 -24.85 4.65
N LEU A 279 -4.28 -25.35 5.65
CA LEU A 279 -3.84 -26.75 5.69
C LEU A 279 -5.02 -27.72 5.79
N GLN A 280 -6.05 -27.39 6.61
CA GLN A 280 -7.27 -28.20 6.70
C GLN A 280 -7.98 -28.30 5.34
N MET A 281 -8.06 -27.21 4.58
CA MET A 281 -8.66 -27.22 3.23
C MET A 281 -7.84 -28.04 2.24
N LEU A 282 -6.54 -28.12 2.41
CA LEU A 282 -5.67 -28.95 1.58
C LEU A 282 -5.67 -30.43 1.98
N GLY A 283 -6.46 -30.83 3.00
CA GLY A 283 -6.54 -32.21 3.48
C GLY A 283 -5.29 -32.68 4.19
N ARG A 284 -4.52 -31.77 4.79
CA ARG A 284 -3.27 -32.04 5.51
C ARG A 284 -3.37 -31.72 6.99
#